data_07999715499430bdc143ba6e86288154
#
_entry.id   07999715499430bdc143ba6e86288154
#
_cell.length_a   1.000
_cell.length_b   1.000
_cell.length_c   1.000
_cell.angle_alpha   90.00
_cell.angle_beta   90.00
_cell.angle_gamma   90.00
#
_symmetry.space_group_name_H-M   'P 1'
#
loop_
_entity.id
_entity.type
_entity.pdbx_description
1 polymer ?
#
loop_
_entity_poly.entity_id
_entity_poly.type
_entity_poly.pdbx_seq_one_letter_code
_entity_poly.pdbx_strand_id
1 'polypeptide(L)'
;DYDAFKAYASTHKDCVFLVDTYDTLRIGVPAAIQVARELGDQINFMGVRIDSGDIAYISKKVRQQLDEAGFTEAKIYASNDLDENTILNLKMQKAKIDVWGVGTKLITAYDQPALGAVYKIVAIEDENGNMRNTIKLSNNAEKVSTPGKKQVWRITSREKGKSEGDYITYDGVDVSDMTEIKMFHPTYTYIKKTVRNFDAVPLLVDIWV
;
A
#
# COMPACT_ATOMS: atom_id res chain seq x y z
N ASP A 1 23.45 -25.48 1.46
CA ASP A 1 22.78 -24.78 0.39
C ASP A 1 22.72 -25.62 -0.90
N TYR A 2 23.83 -26.14 -1.41
CA TYR A 2 23.88 -26.85 -2.70
C TYR A 2 22.82 -27.96 -2.83
N ASP A 3 22.78 -28.92 -1.90
CA ASP A 3 21.81 -30.03 -1.96
C ASP A 3 20.36 -29.55 -1.87
N ALA A 4 20.12 -28.51 -1.05
CA ALA A 4 18.80 -27.88 -0.91
C ALA A 4 18.36 -27.21 -2.21
N PHE A 5 19.25 -26.46 -2.87
CA PHE A 5 18.94 -25.83 -4.15
C PHE A 5 18.69 -26.86 -5.25
N LYS A 6 19.46 -27.92 -5.26
CA LYS A 6 19.27 -29.02 -6.24
C LYS A 6 17.97 -29.78 -6.01
N ALA A 7 17.59 -30.00 -4.76
CA ALA A 7 16.30 -30.61 -4.41
C ALA A 7 15.13 -29.67 -4.81
N TYR A 8 15.23 -28.38 -4.55
CA TYR A 8 14.23 -27.39 -4.99
C TYR A 8 14.10 -27.38 -6.51
N ALA A 9 15.21 -27.33 -7.22
CA ALA A 9 15.25 -27.31 -8.68
C ALA A 9 14.72 -28.60 -9.34
N SER A 10 14.71 -29.73 -8.62
CA SER A 10 14.13 -30.98 -9.13
C SER A 10 12.60 -30.94 -9.24
N THR A 11 11.95 -30.03 -8.53
CA THR A 11 10.48 -29.88 -8.48
C THR A 11 9.96 -28.55 -9.05
N HIS A 12 10.84 -27.57 -9.25
CA HIS A 12 10.49 -26.24 -9.75
C HIS A 12 11.33 -25.90 -10.97
N LYS A 13 10.67 -25.49 -12.03
CA LYS A 13 11.34 -25.04 -13.25
C LYS A 13 11.90 -23.63 -13.10
N ASP A 14 11.12 -22.73 -12.54
CA ASP A 14 11.52 -21.34 -12.28
C ASP A 14 12.15 -21.24 -10.89
N CYS A 15 13.44 -20.93 -10.83
CA CYS A 15 14.22 -21.01 -9.60
C CYS A 15 14.76 -19.64 -9.15
N VAL A 16 14.38 -19.23 -7.93
CA VAL A 16 15.03 -18.17 -7.16
C VAL A 16 15.56 -18.79 -5.87
N PHE A 17 16.88 -18.77 -5.66
CA PHE A 17 17.49 -19.40 -4.50
C PHE A 17 17.72 -18.39 -3.36
N LEU A 18 17.28 -18.74 -2.14
CA LEU A 18 17.58 -17.99 -0.92
C LEU A 18 19.00 -18.31 -0.48
N VAL A 19 19.90 -17.32 -0.52
CA VAL A 19 21.35 -17.57 -0.44
C VAL A 19 22.01 -17.17 0.87
N ASP A 20 21.23 -16.70 1.85
CA ASP A 20 21.75 -16.16 3.10
C ASP A 20 21.49 -17.03 4.34
N THR A 21 21.25 -18.32 4.14
CA THR A 21 21.08 -19.29 5.25
C THR A 21 22.35 -19.42 6.10
N TYR A 22 23.53 -19.36 5.47
CA TYR A 22 24.83 -19.42 6.15
C TYR A 22 25.68 -18.19 5.79
N ASP A 23 26.58 -18.33 4.81
CA ASP A 23 27.39 -17.22 4.30
C ASP A 23 26.99 -16.94 2.85
N THR A 24 26.34 -15.81 2.64
CA THR A 24 25.82 -15.43 1.33
C THR A 24 26.90 -15.43 0.23
N LEU A 25 28.04 -14.82 0.51
CA LEU A 25 29.07 -14.57 -0.51
C LEU A 25 30.03 -15.77 -0.71
N ARG A 26 30.27 -16.57 0.35
CA ARG A 26 31.22 -17.68 0.29
C ARG A 26 30.56 -19.03 0.03
N ILE A 27 29.27 -19.16 0.38
CA ILE A 27 28.56 -20.44 0.31
C ILE A 27 27.32 -20.33 -0.57
N GLY A 28 26.37 -19.46 -0.24
CA GLY A 28 25.04 -19.42 -0.86
C GLY A 28 25.08 -19.09 -2.35
N VAL A 29 25.70 -17.97 -2.72
CA VAL A 29 25.78 -17.55 -4.14
C VAL A 29 26.65 -18.51 -4.98
N PRO A 30 27.82 -18.96 -4.52
CA PRO A 30 28.57 -20.00 -5.23
C PRO A 30 27.78 -21.30 -5.44
N ALA A 31 27.03 -21.77 -4.44
CA ALA A 31 26.19 -22.95 -4.57
C ALA A 31 25.05 -22.74 -5.58
N ALA A 32 24.40 -21.56 -5.57
CA ALA A 32 23.36 -21.20 -6.53
C ALA A 32 23.89 -21.20 -7.98
N ILE A 33 25.04 -20.58 -8.19
CA ILE A 33 25.74 -20.55 -9.49
C ILE A 33 26.11 -21.98 -9.95
N GLN A 34 26.61 -22.82 -9.03
CA GLN A 34 26.98 -24.19 -9.35
C GLN A 34 25.74 -24.98 -9.81
N VAL A 35 24.63 -24.94 -9.07
CA VAL A 35 23.40 -25.64 -9.43
C VAL A 35 22.84 -25.13 -10.76
N ALA A 36 22.85 -23.81 -10.98
CA ALA A 36 22.39 -23.22 -12.22
C ALA A 36 23.20 -23.68 -13.44
N ARG A 37 24.54 -23.81 -13.30
CA ARG A 37 25.41 -24.31 -14.34
C ARG A 37 25.21 -25.82 -14.61
N GLU A 38 25.07 -26.61 -13.56
CA GLU A 38 24.89 -28.07 -13.68
C GLU A 38 23.56 -28.43 -14.36
N LEU A 39 22.51 -27.72 -14.05
CA LEU A 39 21.16 -27.98 -14.58
C LEU A 39 20.90 -27.29 -15.92
N GLY A 40 21.57 -26.18 -16.21
CA GLY A 40 21.46 -25.46 -17.48
C GLY A 40 20.00 -25.23 -17.90
N ASP A 41 19.63 -25.67 -19.10
CA ASP A 41 18.31 -25.50 -19.68
C ASP A 41 17.19 -26.33 -19.01
N GLN A 42 17.53 -27.19 -18.04
CA GLN A 42 16.53 -27.94 -17.27
C GLN A 42 15.74 -27.02 -16.32
N ILE A 43 16.33 -25.91 -15.92
CA ILE A 43 15.69 -24.89 -15.08
C ILE A 43 15.79 -23.50 -15.71
N ASN A 44 14.89 -22.63 -15.33
CA ASN A 44 14.99 -21.20 -15.54
C ASN A 44 15.56 -20.55 -14.26
N PHE A 45 16.87 -20.32 -14.22
CA PHE A 45 17.50 -19.64 -13.09
C PHE A 45 17.19 -18.15 -13.12
N MET A 46 16.14 -17.75 -12.40
CA MET A 46 15.67 -16.37 -12.34
C MET A 46 16.56 -15.47 -11.49
N GLY A 47 17.28 -16.02 -10.50
CA GLY A 47 18.16 -15.25 -9.65
C GLY A 47 18.28 -15.75 -8.22
N VAL A 48 18.69 -14.83 -7.32
CA VAL A 48 18.91 -15.12 -5.91
C VAL A 48 18.16 -14.16 -5.02
N ARG A 49 17.77 -14.61 -3.81
CA ARG A 49 17.11 -13.80 -2.79
C ARG A 49 18.03 -13.59 -1.58
N ILE A 50 18.08 -12.36 -1.09
CA ILE A 50 18.81 -11.91 0.09
C ILE A 50 17.78 -11.39 1.09
N ASP A 51 17.79 -11.91 2.31
CA ASP A 51 16.82 -11.57 3.37
C ASP A 51 17.50 -11.07 4.66
N SER A 52 18.82 -10.99 4.71
CA SER A 52 19.57 -10.62 5.91
C SER A 52 20.89 -9.89 5.62
N GLY A 53 21.48 -9.29 6.66
CA GLY A 53 22.77 -8.64 6.61
C GLY A 53 22.73 -7.23 5.99
N ASP A 54 23.89 -6.70 5.62
CA ASP A 54 24.00 -5.43 4.89
C ASP A 54 23.61 -5.62 3.43
N ILE A 55 22.33 -5.50 3.16
CA ILE A 55 21.74 -5.72 1.82
C ILE A 55 22.39 -4.83 0.77
N ALA A 56 22.74 -3.59 1.10
CA ALA A 56 23.38 -2.67 0.13
C ALA A 56 24.76 -3.15 -0.29
N TYR A 57 25.57 -3.58 0.67
CA TYR A 57 26.88 -4.13 0.39
C TYR A 57 26.81 -5.49 -0.29
N ILE A 58 26.02 -6.40 0.28
CA ILE A 58 25.88 -7.78 -0.20
C ILE A 58 25.37 -7.81 -1.64
N SER A 59 24.32 -7.04 -1.98
CA SER A 59 23.76 -7.04 -3.33
C SER A 59 24.78 -6.63 -4.42
N LYS A 60 25.67 -5.71 -4.11
CA LYS A 60 26.73 -5.32 -5.04
C LYS A 60 27.74 -6.45 -5.29
N LYS A 61 28.11 -7.18 -4.22
CA LYS A 61 29.01 -8.32 -4.31
C LYS A 61 28.36 -9.50 -5.01
N VAL A 62 27.08 -9.76 -4.72
CA VAL A 62 26.28 -10.79 -5.40
C VAL A 62 26.16 -10.48 -6.89
N ARG A 63 25.87 -9.24 -7.27
CA ARG A 63 25.83 -8.85 -8.69
C ARG A 63 27.18 -9.11 -9.38
N GLN A 64 28.27 -8.76 -8.73
CA GLN A 64 29.59 -9.04 -9.27
C GLN A 64 29.81 -10.55 -9.50
N GLN A 65 29.51 -11.40 -8.52
CA GLN A 65 29.69 -12.85 -8.65
C GLN A 65 28.80 -13.45 -9.76
N LEU A 66 27.55 -13.00 -9.86
CA LEU A 66 26.64 -13.45 -10.93
C LEU A 66 27.14 -13.04 -12.32
N ASP A 67 27.61 -11.80 -12.47
CA ASP A 67 28.16 -11.29 -13.74
C ASP A 67 29.42 -12.05 -14.14
N GLU A 68 30.37 -12.26 -13.21
CA GLU A 68 31.60 -13.02 -13.44
C GLU A 68 31.29 -14.49 -13.80
N ALA A 69 30.18 -15.03 -13.31
CA ALA A 69 29.72 -16.37 -13.64
C ALA A 69 28.97 -16.47 -14.98
N GLY A 70 28.66 -15.33 -15.63
CA GLY A 70 27.91 -15.26 -16.88
C GLY A 70 26.40 -15.12 -16.73
N PHE A 71 25.88 -15.00 -15.50
CA PHE A 71 24.45 -14.84 -15.21
C PHE A 71 24.02 -13.36 -15.12
N THR A 72 24.28 -12.61 -16.18
CA THR A 72 24.01 -11.16 -16.22
C THR A 72 22.52 -10.80 -16.13
N GLU A 73 21.64 -11.69 -16.59
CA GLU A 73 20.19 -11.50 -16.57
C GLU A 73 19.53 -11.98 -15.27
N ALA A 74 20.25 -12.71 -14.42
CA ALA A 74 19.74 -13.20 -13.15
C ALA A 74 19.43 -12.01 -12.21
N LYS A 75 18.24 -12.04 -11.61
CA LYS A 75 17.73 -10.96 -10.75
C LYS A 75 18.20 -11.11 -9.30
N ILE A 76 18.34 -9.99 -8.62
CA ILE A 76 18.59 -9.97 -7.17
C ILE A 76 17.31 -9.51 -6.48
N TYR A 77 16.75 -10.41 -5.69
CA TYR A 77 15.57 -10.19 -4.86
C TYR A 77 16.03 -9.80 -3.46
N ALA A 78 15.44 -8.75 -2.90
CA ALA A 78 15.66 -8.38 -1.50
C ALA A 78 14.34 -8.44 -0.73
N SER A 79 14.41 -8.95 0.49
CA SER A 79 13.34 -8.94 1.48
C SER A 79 13.90 -8.50 2.84
N ASN A 80 13.24 -8.80 3.96
CA ASN A 80 13.62 -8.38 5.31
C ASN A 80 13.05 -7.01 5.73
N ASP A 81 11.82 -7.03 6.23
CA ASP A 81 11.15 -5.87 6.85
C ASP A 81 11.24 -4.57 6.05
N LEU A 82 11.12 -4.71 4.72
CA LEU A 82 11.19 -3.57 3.81
C LEU A 82 9.98 -2.66 3.95
N ASP A 83 10.28 -1.36 3.93
CA ASP A 83 9.33 -0.27 3.80
C ASP A 83 9.86 0.77 2.80
N GLU A 84 9.08 1.82 2.56
CA GLU A 84 9.44 2.89 1.63
C GLU A 84 10.75 3.59 2.02
N ASN A 85 11.01 3.80 3.32
CA ASN A 85 12.20 4.46 3.82
C ASN A 85 13.45 3.57 3.64
N THR A 86 13.32 2.29 3.98
CA THR A 86 14.39 1.30 3.79
C THR A 86 14.72 1.15 2.31
N ILE A 87 13.73 1.05 1.44
CA ILE A 87 13.93 0.97 -0.02
C ILE A 87 14.60 2.23 -0.55
N LEU A 88 14.15 3.42 -0.13
CA LEU A 88 14.78 4.67 -0.52
C LEU A 88 16.26 4.72 -0.10
N ASN A 89 16.56 4.33 1.13
CA ASN A 89 17.91 4.29 1.66
C ASN A 89 18.81 3.32 0.87
N LEU A 90 18.33 2.10 0.59
CA LEU A 90 19.06 1.12 -0.21
C LEU A 90 19.33 1.62 -1.65
N LYS A 91 18.36 2.32 -2.26
CA LYS A 91 18.56 2.97 -3.57
C LYS A 91 19.60 4.09 -3.52
N MET A 92 19.57 4.92 -2.48
CA MET A 92 20.59 5.97 -2.28
C MET A 92 22.00 5.39 -2.13
N GLN A 93 22.12 4.23 -1.48
CA GLN A 93 23.36 3.48 -1.36
C GLN A 93 23.76 2.75 -2.66
N LYS A 94 22.96 2.86 -3.73
CA LYS A 94 23.16 2.18 -5.02
C LYS A 94 23.20 0.65 -4.90
N ALA A 95 22.37 0.09 -4.03
CA ALA A 95 22.15 -1.34 -3.94
C ALA A 95 21.73 -1.92 -5.30
N LYS A 96 22.20 -3.12 -5.62
CA LYS A 96 21.93 -3.82 -6.87
C LYS A 96 20.76 -4.79 -6.67
N ILE A 97 19.57 -4.23 -6.57
CA ILE A 97 18.34 -4.99 -6.29
C ILE A 97 17.35 -4.73 -7.43
N ASP A 98 16.82 -5.80 -8.00
CA ASP A 98 15.88 -5.77 -9.10
C ASP A 98 14.45 -5.96 -8.63
N VAL A 99 14.23 -6.75 -7.57
CA VAL A 99 12.91 -7.12 -7.06
C VAL A 99 12.86 -6.93 -5.53
N TRP A 100 11.78 -6.32 -5.07
CA TRP A 100 11.55 -6.00 -3.67
C TRP A 100 10.42 -6.84 -3.10
N GLY A 101 10.73 -7.68 -2.11
CA GLY A 101 9.76 -8.48 -1.36
C GLY A 101 9.26 -7.71 -0.15
N VAL A 102 8.26 -6.86 -0.33
CA VAL A 102 7.65 -6.08 0.77
C VAL A 102 6.54 -6.90 1.40
N GLY A 103 6.69 -7.23 2.67
CA GLY A 103 5.78 -8.14 3.39
C GLY A 103 5.12 -7.49 4.59
N THR A 104 5.61 -7.82 5.78
CA THR A 104 4.99 -7.50 7.08
C THR A 104 4.56 -6.05 7.22
N LYS A 105 5.44 -5.09 6.94
CA LYS A 105 5.12 -3.67 7.12
C LYS A 105 4.01 -3.18 6.21
N LEU A 106 3.90 -3.73 5.00
CA LEU A 106 2.83 -3.39 4.06
C LEU A 106 1.50 -4.01 4.49
N ILE A 107 1.47 -5.33 4.75
CA ILE A 107 0.21 -6.04 5.01
C ILE A 107 -0.40 -5.69 6.38
N THR A 108 0.41 -5.30 7.35
CA THR A 108 -0.07 -4.87 8.67
C THR A 108 -0.38 -3.38 8.74
N ALA A 109 -0.13 -2.60 7.66
CA ALA A 109 -0.16 -1.14 7.70
C ALA A 109 0.61 -0.60 8.91
N TYR A 110 1.88 -1.01 9.04
CA TYR A 110 2.71 -0.94 10.24
C TYR A 110 2.69 0.43 10.95
N ASP A 111 2.68 1.52 10.19
CA ASP A 111 2.65 2.88 10.73
C ASP A 111 1.30 3.26 11.33
N GLN A 112 0.21 2.69 10.79
CA GLN A 112 -1.16 2.94 11.26
C GLN A 112 -2.01 1.67 11.10
N PRO A 113 -1.78 0.65 11.96
CA PRO A 113 -2.40 -0.68 11.79
C PRO A 113 -3.90 -0.70 12.11
N ALA A 114 -4.43 0.37 12.69
CA ALA A 114 -5.83 0.48 13.05
C ALA A 114 -6.45 1.75 12.47
N LEU A 115 -7.57 1.61 11.76
CA LEU A 115 -8.42 2.74 11.40
C LEU A 115 -9.27 3.12 12.59
N GLY A 116 -9.08 4.35 13.10
CA GLY A 116 -9.89 4.89 14.17
C GLY A 116 -11.33 5.08 13.71
N ALA A 117 -12.29 4.51 14.42
CA ALA A 117 -13.69 4.69 14.14
C ALA A 117 -14.43 5.14 15.40
N VAL A 118 -15.44 6.00 15.23
CA VAL A 118 -16.34 6.42 16.29
C VAL A 118 -17.79 6.28 15.82
N TYR A 119 -18.66 5.91 16.75
CA TYR A 119 -20.09 5.85 16.51
C TYR A 119 -20.79 6.87 17.42
N LYS A 120 -21.62 7.72 16.85
CA LYS A 120 -22.40 8.72 17.59
C LYS A 120 -23.77 8.86 16.97
N ILE A 121 -24.81 8.87 17.82
CA ILE A 121 -26.17 9.14 17.39
C ILE A 121 -26.28 10.59 17.00
N VAL A 122 -26.77 10.88 15.80
CA VAL A 122 -26.93 12.23 15.25
C VAL A 122 -28.41 12.59 14.97
N ALA A 123 -29.28 11.59 14.95
CA ALA A 123 -30.73 11.76 14.88
C ALA A 123 -31.43 10.56 15.50
N ILE A 124 -32.62 10.77 16.05
CA ILE A 124 -33.48 9.73 16.65
C ILE A 124 -34.88 9.93 16.10
N GLU A 125 -35.52 8.85 15.65
CA GLU A 125 -36.93 8.86 15.27
C GLU A 125 -37.81 8.85 16.53
N ASP A 126 -38.82 9.71 16.57
CA ASP A 126 -39.80 9.74 17.65
C ASP A 126 -40.95 8.73 17.41
N GLU A 127 -41.86 8.60 18.36
CA GLU A 127 -43.01 7.68 18.31
C GLU A 127 -43.97 7.96 17.13
N ASN A 128 -43.89 9.14 16.53
CA ASN A 128 -44.71 9.55 15.40
C ASN A 128 -43.96 9.44 14.06
N GLY A 129 -42.75 8.89 14.03
CA GLY A 129 -41.94 8.75 12.82
C GLY A 129 -41.16 10.01 12.44
N ASN A 130 -41.13 11.05 13.30
CA ASN A 130 -40.40 12.27 12.99
C ASN A 130 -38.92 12.18 13.44
N MET A 131 -38.01 12.56 12.57
CA MET A 131 -36.58 12.60 12.91
C MET A 131 -36.24 13.83 13.75
N ARG A 132 -35.77 13.58 14.97
CA ARG A 132 -35.23 14.61 15.86
C ARG A 132 -33.70 14.59 15.82
N ASN A 133 -33.10 15.68 15.38
CA ASN A 133 -31.66 15.82 15.38
C ASN A 133 -31.08 15.85 16.79
N THR A 134 -29.99 15.16 17.01
CA THR A 134 -29.29 15.07 18.30
C THR A 134 -27.82 15.40 18.15
N ILE A 135 -27.20 15.87 19.24
CA ILE A 135 -25.79 16.22 19.28
C ILE A 135 -25.15 15.67 20.56
N LYS A 136 -23.96 15.12 20.43
CA LYS A 136 -23.12 14.82 21.59
C LYS A 136 -22.09 15.95 21.76
N LEU A 137 -22.17 16.65 22.89
CA LEU A 137 -21.20 17.67 23.27
C LEU A 137 -19.91 17.01 23.78
N SER A 138 -18.80 17.69 23.59
CA SER A 138 -17.48 17.28 24.09
C SER A 138 -16.66 18.53 24.39
N ASN A 139 -15.77 18.44 25.36
CA ASN A 139 -14.79 19.49 25.65
C ASN A 139 -13.76 19.68 24.53
N ASN A 140 -13.60 18.65 23.69
CA ASN A 140 -12.80 18.76 22.46
C ASN A 140 -13.74 19.04 21.27
N ALA A 141 -13.58 20.21 20.66
CA ALA A 141 -14.41 20.65 19.54
C ALA A 141 -14.41 19.66 18.35
N GLU A 142 -13.30 18.99 18.07
CA GLU A 142 -13.18 18.00 17.02
C GLU A 142 -14.02 16.73 17.27
N LYS A 143 -14.40 16.50 18.55
CA LYS A 143 -15.24 15.35 18.96
C LYS A 143 -16.72 15.68 19.05
N VAL A 144 -17.11 16.92 18.81
CA VAL A 144 -18.52 17.33 18.76
C VAL A 144 -19.14 16.77 17.47
N SER A 145 -20.24 16.03 17.61
CA SER A 145 -20.95 15.50 16.44
C SER A 145 -21.77 16.60 15.73
N THR A 146 -21.83 16.55 14.42
CA THR A 146 -22.76 17.37 13.64
C THR A 146 -24.12 16.68 13.60
N PRO A 147 -25.21 17.32 14.07
CA PRO A 147 -26.53 16.70 14.16
C PRO A 147 -27.14 16.45 12.77
N GLY A 148 -28.14 15.55 12.75
CA GLY A 148 -28.94 15.22 11.57
C GLY A 148 -28.38 14.11 10.70
N LYS A 149 -29.27 13.41 9.99
CA LYS A 149 -28.93 12.42 8.98
C LYS A 149 -28.28 13.13 7.78
N LYS A 150 -27.20 12.55 7.26
CA LYS A 150 -26.38 13.20 6.22
C LYS A 150 -26.04 12.24 5.09
N GLN A 151 -25.70 12.79 3.93
CA GLN A 151 -25.07 12.11 2.83
C GLN A 151 -23.68 12.71 2.60
N VAL A 152 -22.75 11.90 2.15
CA VAL A 152 -21.40 12.30 1.73
C VAL A 152 -21.27 12.09 0.23
N TRP A 153 -20.85 13.13 -0.47
CA TRP A 153 -20.72 13.14 -1.93
C TRP A 153 -19.26 13.31 -2.32
N ARG A 154 -18.72 12.39 -3.08
CA ARG A 154 -17.41 12.59 -3.71
C ARG A 154 -17.54 13.47 -4.92
N ILE A 155 -16.84 14.59 -4.90
CA ILE A 155 -16.86 15.58 -5.97
C ILE A 155 -15.61 15.42 -6.81
N THR A 156 -15.80 15.19 -8.11
CA THR A 156 -14.70 14.98 -9.07
C THR A 156 -14.82 16.01 -10.19
N SER A 157 -13.74 16.72 -10.47
CA SER A 157 -13.69 17.67 -11.59
C SER A 157 -13.81 16.91 -12.92
N ARG A 158 -14.78 17.27 -13.76
CA ARG A 158 -14.94 16.71 -15.12
C ARG A 158 -13.77 17.09 -16.02
N GLU A 159 -13.21 18.27 -15.84
CA GLU A 159 -12.10 18.77 -16.64
C GLU A 159 -10.79 18.05 -16.32
N LYS A 160 -10.51 17.83 -15.02
CA LYS A 160 -9.22 17.31 -14.54
C LYS A 160 -9.24 15.82 -14.26
N GLY A 161 -10.41 15.20 -14.13
CA GLY A 161 -10.58 13.82 -13.69
C GLY A 161 -10.07 13.56 -12.27
N LYS A 162 -9.91 14.60 -11.45
CA LYS A 162 -9.37 14.51 -10.08
C LYS A 162 -10.42 14.86 -9.05
N SER A 163 -10.32 14.21 -7.88
CA SER A 163 -11.16 14.54 -6.73
C SER A 163 -10.92 15.99 -6.29
N GLU A 164 -12.02 16.72 -6.12
CA GLU A 164 -12.05 18.05 -5.52
C GLU A 164 -12.27 17.98 -4.00
N GLY A 165 -12.70 16.84 -3.49
CA GLY A 165 -12.94 16.55 -2.08
C GLY A 165 -14.32 15.94 -1.86
N ASP A 166 -14.63 15.66 -0.61
CA ASP A 166 -15.93 15.13 -0.20
C ASP A 166 -16.81 16.26 0.35
N TYR A 167 -18.08 16.29 -0.06
CA TYR A 167 -19.07 17.31 0.32
C TYR A 167 -20.18 16.67 1.12
N ILE A 168 -20.47 17.22 2.29
CA ILE A 168 -21.47 16.68 3.21
C ILE A 168 -22.74 17.52 3.12
N THR A 169 -23.88 16.88 2.90
CA THR A 169 -25.21 17.49 2.89
C THR A 169 -26.11 16.83 3.93
N TYR A 170 -27.22 17.45 4.25
CA TYR A 170 -28.33 16.74 4.89
C TYR A 170 -28.90 15.69 3.93
N ASP A 171 -29.46 14.62 4.49
CA ASP A 171 -30.15 13.60 3.76
C ASP A 171 -31.30 14.20 2.92
N GLY A 172 -31.50 13.69 1.70
CA GLY A 172 -32.49 14.23 0.76
C GLY A 172 -31.99 15.41 -0.08
N VAL A 173 -30.81 15.96 0.17
CA VAL A 173 -30.21 17.01 -0.70
C VAL A 173 -29.33 16.33 -1.74
N ASP A 174 -29.79 16.29 -2.97
CA ASP A 174 -29.02 15.80 -4.11
C ASP A 174 -28.21 16.94 -4.73
N VAL A 175 -26.92 16.71 -4.93
CA VAL A 175 -26.00 17.68 -5.53
C VAL A 175 -25.54 17.30 -6.93
N SER A 176 -25.97 16.17 -7.46
CA SER A 176 -25.55 15.67 -8.77
C SER A 176 -25.96 16.57 -9.93
N ASP A 177 -27.11 17.25 -9.80
CA ASP A 177 -27.64 18.17 -10.81
C ASP A 177 -27.26 19.66 -10.57
N MET A 178 -26.48 19.93 -9.52
CA MET A 178 -26.05 21.30 -9.24
C MET A 178 -24.95 21.73 -10.21
N THR A 179 -25.06 22.97 -10.70
CA THR A 179 -24.04 23.56 -11.59
C THR A 179 -22.83 24.11 -10.83
N GLU A 180 -23.03 24.43 -9.57
CA GLU A 180 -22.02 24.99 -8.68
C GLU A 180 -22.26 24.55 -7.24
N ILE A 181 -21.19 24.22 -6.52
CA ILE A 181 -21.21 24.01 -5.08
C ILE A 181 -20.11 24.82 -4.40
N LYS A 182 -20.39 25.27 -3.17
CA LYS A 182 -19.41 25.95 -2.33
C LYS A 182 -18.98 25.03 -1.20
N MET A 183 -17.80 24.51 -1.32
CA MET A 183 -17.17 23.63 -0.31
C MET A 183 -16.42 24.49 0.70
N PHE A 184 -16.47 24.15 1.96
CA PHE A 184 -15.70 24.78 3.03
C PHE A 184 -15.24 23.75 4.06
N HIS A 185 -14.15 24.07 4.74
CA HIS A 185 -13.62 23.20 5.79
C HIS A 185 -14.57 23.20 6.99
N PRO A 186 -14.94 22.03 7.55
CA PRO A 186 -15.95 21.93 8.60
C PRO A 186 -15.58 22.67 9.88
N THR A 187 -14.30 22.81 10.20
CA THR A 187 -13.79 23.51 11.39
C THR A 187 -13.34 24.93 11.05
N TYR A 188 -12.58 25.09 9.97
CA TYR A 188 -12.01 26.37 9.52
C TYR A 188 -12.82 26.92 8.35
N THR A 189 -14.02 27.41 8.59
CA THR A 189 -15.01 27.78 7.57
C THR A 189 -14.58 28.92 6.63
N TYR A 190 -13.51 29.63 6.97
CA TYR A 190 -12.87 30.61 6.09
C TYR A 190 -12.09 29.95 4.93
N ILE A 191 -11.67 28.68 5.09
CA ILE A 191 -11.08 27.89 4.02
C ILE A 191 -12.24 27.36 3.18
N LYS A 192 -12.41 27.94 1.99
CA LYS A 192 -13.52 27.62 1.08
C LYS A 192 -13.08 27.66 -0.37
N LYS A 193 -13.77 26.88 -1.19
CA LYS A 193 -13.65 26.92 -2.65
C LYS A 193 -15.01 26.74 -3.31
N THR A 194 -15.17 27.32 -4.48
CA THR A 194 -16.32 27.09 -5.35
C THR A 194 -15.91 26.10 -6.44
N VAL A 195 -16.71 25.04 -6.60
CA VAL A 195 -16.47 24.00 -7.61
C VAL A 195 -17.61 24.04 -8.62
N ARG A 196 -17.24 24.03 -9.90
CA ARG A 196 -18.13 23.99 -11.07
C ARG A 196 -17.70 22.84 -11.98
N ASN A 197 -18.57 22.41 -12.87
CA ASN A 197 -18.30 21.35 -13.83
C ASN A 197 -17.72 20.09 -13.20
N PHE A 198 -18.50 19.46 -12.34
CA PHE A 198 -18.12 18.31 -11.54
C PHE A 198 -19.10 17.14 -11.72
N ASP A 199 -18.65 15.97 -11.34
CA ASP A 199 -19.48 14.80 -11.06
C ASP A 199 -19.57 14.62 -9.54
N ALA A 200 -20.74 14.26 -9.05
CA ALA A 200 -21.00 13.97 -7.64
C ALA A 200 -21.48 12.52 -7.48
N VAL A 201 -20.81 11.77 -6.64
CA VAL A 201 -21.15 10.36 -6.35
C VAL A 201 -21.44 10.21 -4.87
N PRO A 202 -22.63 9.69 -4.47
CA PRO A 202 -22.94 9.44 -3.07
C PRO A 202 -22.05 8.30 -2.54
N LEU A 203 -21.47 8.50 -1.36
CA LEU A 203 -20.59 7.50 -0.74
C LEU A 203 -21.28 6.65 0.32
N LEU A 204 -22.34 7.18 0.94
CA LEU A 204 -23.12 6.40 1.90
C LEU A 204 -24.20 5.64 1.12
N VAL A 205 -24.05 4.33 1.05
CA VAL A 205 -24.96 3.41 0.40
C VAL A 205 -25.38 2.32 1.38
N ASP A 206 -26.57 1.78 1.21
CA ASP A 206 -27.00 0.65 2.01
C ASP A 206 -26.15 -0.57 1.67
N ILE A 207 -25.49 -1.13 2.69
CA ILE A 207 -24.62 -2.33 2.55
C ILE A 207 -25.34 -3.61 2.98
N TRP A 208 -26.53 -3.47 3.52
CA TRP A 208 -27.41 -4.56 3.92
C TRP A 208 -28.82 -4.30 3.41
N VAL A 209 -29.36 -5.24 2.68
CA VAL A 209 -30.75 -5.24 2.16
C VAL A 209 -31.52 -6.38 2.79
#